data_7b28ae36bab3da4a62cea33a73ea1e29
#
_entry.id   7b28ae36bab3da4a62cea33a73ea1e29
#
_cell.length_a   1.000
_cell.length_b   1.000
_cell.length_c   1.000
_cell.angle_alpha   90.00
_cell.angle_beta   90.00
_cell.angle_gamma   90.00
#
_symmetry.space_group_name_H-M   'P 1'
#
loop_
_entity.id
_entity.type
_entity.pdbx_description
1 polymer ?
#
loop_
_entity_poly.entity_id
_entity_poly.type
_entity_poly.pdbx_seq_one_letter_code
_entity_poly.pdbx_strand_id
1 'polypeptide(L)'
;EQKPNNNTGTNGGNVTSNNTGMAAIGTPAGKGTGSSSEKWGSITIPGAGTYPIYGNYIGEKKGKTYYYYDYVLRKSYYYVHTTTAQGSQVAVVMGHNNRKKVGTSNSYFHNLHHIQNAILGKSSCEKCKASCSGYGKSISASWEGSSSWEVVAFFEVPKNKAYKNILPQMAQPWNYTTSQYLSSVASYVNTFSGKSWANTSALTDNGKYMMLVTCGDSGDNDSIAKLYMLLKAVG
;
A
#
# COMPACT_ATOMS: atom_id res chain seq x y z
N GLU A 1 9.62 -23.76 50.31
CA GLU A 1 9.75 -23.68 48.85
C GLU A 1 8.64 -22.83 48.31
N GLN A 2 8.93 -21.57 48.00
CA GLN A 2 7.99 -20.63 47.38
C GLN A 2 8.24 -20.60 45.85
N LYS A 3 7.20 -20.89 45.06
CA LYS A 3 7.22 -20.72 43.63
C LYS A 3 7.10 -19.23 43.28
N PRO A 4 7.87 -18.70 42.32
CA PRO A 4 7.69 -17.33 41.85
C PRO A 4 6.47 -17.21 40.93
N ASN A 5 5.66 -16.20 41.20
CA ASN A 5 4.48 -15.82 40.45
C ASN A 5 4.90 -14.95 39.25
N ASN A 6 4.90 -15.49 38.04
CA ASN A 6 5.19 -14.74 36.81
C ASN A 6 3.89 -14.10 36.29
N ASN A 7 3.65 -12.90 36.72
CA ASN A 7 2.59 -12.04 36.20
C ASN A 7 3.19 -11.15 35.06
N THR A 8 3.23 -11.64 33.82
CA THR A 8 3.58 -10.83 32.66
C THR A 8 2.35 -10.07 32.17
N GLY A 9 2.09 -8.96 32.80
CA GLY A 9 1.17 -7.95 32.27
C GLY A 9 1.75 -7.37 30.97
N THR A 10 1.12 -7.68 29.84
CA THR A 10 1.37 -6.98 28.57
C THR A 10 0.76 -5.59 28.65
N ASN A 11 1.51 -4.64 29.17
CA ASN A 11 1.23 -3.22 29.01
C ASN A 11 1.37 -2.90 27.52
N GLY A 12 0.25 -2.56 26.89
CA GLY A 12 0.22 -1.84 25.63
C GLY A 12 0.91 -0.49 25.83
N GLY A 13 2.20 -0.46 25.57
CA GLY A 13 3.00 0.74 25.66
C GLY A 13 2.48 1.77 24.67
N ASN A 14 1.84 2.79 25.22
CA ASN A 14 1.61 4.07 24.56
C ASN A 14 3.00 4.66 24.33
N VAL A 15 3.57 4.45 23.13
CA VAL A 15 4.83 5.10 22.73
C VAL A 15 4.49 6.56 22.48
N THR A 16 4.52 7.35 23.54
CA THR A 16 4.61 8.80 23.42
C THR A 16 5.96 9.14 22.82
N SER A 17 5.98 9.31 21.52
CA SER A 17 7.11 9.87 20.80
C SER A 17 7.30 11.31 21.28
N ASN A 18 8.30 11.53 22.14
CA ASN A 18 8.84 12.84 22.42
C ASN A 18 9.62 13.36 21.22
N ASN A 19 8.93 13.59 20.10
CA ASN A 19 9.50 14.20 18.93
C ASN A 19 8.97 15.63 18.84
N THR A 20 9.82 16.56 19.18
CA THR A 20 9.59 18.00 19.14
C THR A 20 9.15 18.42 17.73
N GLY A 21 7.85 18.65 17.55
CA GLY A 21 7.33 19.57 16.56
C GLY A 21 6.82 19.01 15.23
N MET A 22 6.88 17.70 14.94
CA MET A 22 6.35 17.17 13.67
C MET A 22 5.14 16.24 13.92
N ALA A 23 4.00 16.58 13.34
CA ALA A 23 2.78 15.77 13.41
C ALA A 23 2.97 14.42 12.71
N ALA A 24 2.36 13.36 13.23
CA ALA A 24 2.26 12.08 12.53
C ALA A 24 1.50 12.24 11.21
N ILE A 25 1.93 11.54 10.15
CA ILE A 25 1.40 11.71 8.78
C ILE A 25 0.03 11.06 8.55
N GLY A 26 -0.56 10.48 9.56
CA GLY A 26 -1.88 9.88 9.46
C GLY A 26 -2.28 9.13 10.72
N THR A 27 -3.43 8.49 10.64
CA THR A 27 -3.96 7.60 11.67
C THR A 27 -4.42 6.29 11.02
N PRO A 28 -4.48 5.17 11.79
CA PRO A 28 -5.06 3.93 11.29
C PRO A 28 -6.53 4.14 10.91
N ALA A 29 -6.99 3.47 9.87
CA ALA A 29 -8.42 3.35 9.61
C ALA A 29 -9.08 2.72 10.83
N GLY A 30 -10.14 3.35 11.34
CA GLY A 30 -10.87 2.87 12.50
C GLY A 30 -11.52 1.50 12.26
N LYS A 31 -11.96 0.88 13.33
CA LYS A 31 -12.77 -0.34 13.25
C LYS A 31 -14.15 0.02 12.69
N GLY A 32 -14.56 -0.61 11.59
CA GLY A 32 -15.95 -0.58 11.15
C GLY A 32 -16.84 -1.27 12.18
N THR A 33 -18.03 -0.74 12.36
CA THR A 33 -19.07 -1.38 13.16
C THR A 33 -19.87 -2.32 12.27
N GLY A 34 -19.60 -3.60 12.32
CA GLY A 34 -20.35 -4.62 11.58
C GLY A 34 -19.68 -5.15 10.32
N SER A 35 -20.42 -5.86 9.48
CA SER A 35 -19.96 -6.56 8.28
C SER A 35 -19.83 -5.66 7.04
N SER A 36 -20.17 -4.39 7.12
CA SER A 36 -20.17 -3.44 6.02
C SER A 36 -18.91 -2.56 6.04
N SER A 37 -18.26 -2.48 4.90
CA SER A 37 -17.18 -1.53 4.63
C SER A 37 -17.77 -0.24 4.08
N GLU A 38 -17.24 0.91 4.50
CA GLU A 38 -17.62 2.20 3.97
C GLU A 38 -16.81 2.53 2.72
N LYS A 39 -17.49 3.03 1.70
CA LYS A 39 -16.84 3.55 0.49
C LYS A 39 -16.36 4.98 0.75
N TRP A 40 -15.04 5.18 0.79
CA TRP A 40 -14.42 6.48 1.05
C TRP A 40 -13.92 7.20 -0.20
N GLY A 41 -13.75 6.49 -1.29
CA GLY A 41 -13.28 7.03 -2.54
C GLY A 41 -13.31 6.02 -3.66
N SER A 42 -12.61 6.31 -4.75
CA SER A 42 -12.44 5.40 -5.88
C SER A 42 -11.08 5.62 -6.55
N ILE A 43 -10.57 4.59 -7.21
CA ILE A 43 -9.35 4.64 -8.00
C ILE A 43 -9.61 4.03 -9.38
N THR A 44 -9.16 4.72 -10.43
CA THR A 44 -9.19 4.23 -11.81
C THR A 44 -7.81 3.73 -12.19
N ILE A 45 -7.68 2.44 -12.37
CA ILE A 45 -6.45 1.81 -12.86
C ILE A 45 -6.51 1.77 -14.37
N PRO A 46 -5.58 2.41 -15.09
CA PRO A 46 -5.56 2.44 -16.56
C PRO A 46 -5.64 1.03 -17.15
N GLY A 47 -6.54 0.85 -18.11
CA GLY A 47 -6.77 -0.43 -18.78
C GLY A 47 -7.44 -1.53 -17.93
N ALA A 48 -7.79 -1.27 -16.67
CA ALA A 48 -8.46 -2.23 -15.80
C ALA A 48 -9.87 -1.79 -15.39
N GLY A 49 -10.04 -0.53 -14.99
CA GLY A 49 -11.35 0.02 -14.59
C GLY A 49 -11.30 0.88 -13.33
N THR A 50 -12.48 1.31 -12.88
CA THR A 50 -12.65 2.12 -11.68
C THR A 50 -13.18 1.27 -10.54
N TYR A 51 -12.50 1.32 -9.41
CA TYR A 51 -12.80 0.52 -8.23
C TYR A 51 -13.05 1.40 -7.01
N PRO A 52 -14.10 1.13 -6.21
CA PRO A 52 -14.27 1.83 -4.94
C PRO A 52 -13.14 1.50 -3.97
N ILE A 53 -12.70 2.50 -3.19
CA ILE A 53 -11.78 2.34 -2.08
C ILE A 53 -12.61 2.25 -0.81
N TYR A 54 -12.51 1.14 -0.11
CA TYR A 54 -13.23 0.90 1.13
C TYR A 54 -12.36 1.21 2.36
N GLY A 55 -12.94 1.91 3.32
CA GLY A 55 -12.39 2.12 4.65
C GLY A 55 -13.15 1.35 5.71
N ASN A 56 -12.68 1.42 6.96
CA ASN A 56 -13.30 0.80 8.14
C ASN A 56 -13.62 -0.70 7.99
N TYR A 57 -12.89 -1.40 7.12
CA TYR A 57 -13.12 -2.80 6.90
C TYR A 57 -12.35 -3.65 7.91
N ILE A 58 -13.07 -4.44 8.70
CA ILE A 58 -12.47 -5.44 9.58
C ILE A 58 -13.15 -6.77 9.32
N GLY A 59 -12.34 -7.77 9.06
CA GLY A 59 -12.79 -9.13 9.00
C GLY A 59 -12.62 -9.83 10.34
N GLU A 60 -13.63 -10.55 10.76
CA GLU A 60 -13.50 -11.56 11.81
C GLU A 60 -13.43 -12.95 11.21
N LYS A 61 -12.52 -13.77 11.70
CA LYS A 61 -12.47 -15.20 11.41
C LYS A 61 -12.21 -16.00 12.66
N LYS A 62 -13.10 -16.92 13.00
CA LYS A 62 -12.99 -17.83 14.14
C LYS A 62 -12.76 -17.08 15.47
N GLY A 63 -13.51 -16.00 15.71
CA GLY A 63 -13.46 -15.22 16.93
C GLY A 63 -12.16 -14.43 17.15
N LYS A 64 -11.30 -14.29 16.14
CA LYS A 64 -10.12 -13.44 16.18
C LYS A 64 -10.33 -12.23 15.29
N THR A 65 -10.22 -11.05 15.88
CA THR A 65 -10.16 -9.78 15.17
C THR A 65 -8.81 -9.69 14.49
N TYR A 66 -8.79 -9.67 13.18
CA TYR A 66 -7.57 -9.42 12.41
C TYR A 66 -7.52 -7.93 12.11
N TYR A 67 -6.49 -7.28 12.58
CA TYR A 67 -6.20 -5.96 12.06
C TYR A 67 -6.05 -6.06 10.55
N TYR A 68 -6.64 -5.11 9.88
CA TYR A 68 -6.74 -4.92 8.45
C TYR A 68 -5.53 -5.43 7.64
N TYR A 69 -4.34 -5.13 8.10
CA TYR A 69 -3.06 -5.46 7.53
C TYR A 69 -2.78 -6.98 7.45
N ASP A 70 -3.07 -7.76 8.49
CA ASP A 70 -2.89 -9.22 8.48
C ASP A 70 -3.92 -9.93 7.60
N TYR A 71 -5.09 -9.33 7.46
CA TYR A 71 -6.24 -9.94 6.83
C TYR A 71 -6.22 -9.79 5.31
N VAL A 72 -5.86 -8.62 4.78
CA VAL A 72 -5.75 -8.37 3.33
C VAL A 72 -4.63 -9.19 2.70
N LEU A 73 -3.58 -9.49 3.46
CA LEU A 73 -2.45 -10.27 2.97
C LEU A 73 -2.69 -11.78 2.97
N ARG A 74 -3.64 -12.28 3.74
CA ARG A 74 -3.83 -13.72 3.95
C ARG A 74 -5.09 -14.28 3.29
N LYS A 75 -5.98 -13.42 2.79
CA LYS A 75 -7.24 -13.85 2.18
C LYS A 75 -7.60 -13.02 0.97
N SER A 76 -8.17 -13.73 0.01
CA SER A 76 -8.78 -13.24 -1.21
C SER A 76 -9.97 -12.31 -0.94
N TYR A 77 -9.71 -11.06 -0.54
CA TYR A 77 -10.74 -10.05 -0.57
C TYR A 77 -10.77 -9.36 -1.92
N TYR A 78 -11.95 -9.31 -2.44
CA TYR A 78 -12.28 -8.85 -3.77
C TYR A 78 -12.41 -7.33 -3.86
N TYR A 79 -11.78 -6.57 -2.94
CA TYR A 79 -11.98 -5.12 -2.87
C TYR A 79 -10.65 -4.38 -2.77
N VAL A 80 -10.68 -3.13 -3.17
CA VAL A 80 -9.60 -2.19 -2.89
C VAL A 80 -9.88 -1.52 -1.55
N HIS A 81 -8.90 -1.50 -0.67
CA HIS A 81 -9.05 -1.03 0.70
C HIS A 81 -7.97 -0.07 1.13
N THR A 82 -8.27 0.79 2.11
CA THR A 82 -7.27 1.60 2.79
C THR A 82 -6.98 1.10 4.20
N THR A 83 -5.71 1.20 4.62
CA THR A 83 -5.29 0.95 6.01
C THR A 83 -5.28 2.23 6.84
N THR A 84 -5.35 3.39 6.20
CA THR A 84 -5.28 4.72 6.83
C THR A 84 -6.65 5.37 6.89
N ALA A 85 -6.91 6.14 7.94
CA ALA A 85 -8.11 6.96 8.06
C ALA A 85 -8.11 8.10 7.03
N GLN A 86 -9.30 8.63 6.76
CA GLN A 86 -9.45 9.89 6.03
C GLN A 86 -8.73 11.02 6.77
N GLY A 87 -8.23 12.01 6.03
CA GLY A 87 -7.40 13.10 6.55
C GLY A 87 -5.92 12.75 6.71
N SER A 88 -5.51 11.51 6.44
CA SER A 88 -4.09 11.11 6.46
C SER A 88 -3.33 11.74 5.30
N GLN A 89 -2.17 12.31 5.56
CA GLN A 89 -1.30 12.88 4.52
C GLN A 89 -0.80 11.81 3.54
N VAL A 90 -0.58 10.58 4.04
CA VAL A 90 -0.29 9.39 3.23
C VAL A 90 -1.43 8.40 3.39
N ALA A 91 -2.24 8.24 2.36
CA ALA A 91 -3.19 7.15 2.26
C ALA A 91 -2.47 5.87 1.83
N VAL A 92 -2.77 4.73 2.46
CA VAL A 92 -2.25 3.43 2.00
C VAL A 92 -3.41 2.60 1.48
N VAL A 93 -3.37 2.27 0.20
CA VAL A 93 -4.44 1.57 -0.51
C VAL A 93 -3.93 0.24 -1.05
N MET A 94 -4.62 -0.83 -0.72
CA MET A 94 -4.24 -2.19 -1.08
C MET A 94 -5.22 -2.82 -2.04
N GLY A 95 -4.72 -3.56 -3.02
CA GLY A 95 -5.53 -4.32 -3.97
C GLY A 95 -4.80 -5.56 -4.45
N HIS A 96 -5.57 -6.55 -4.91
CA HIS A 96 -5.01 -7.81 -5.39
C HIS A 96 -4.40 -7.73 -6.78
N ASN A 97 -3.36 -8.53 -6.98
CA ASN A 97 -2.81 -8.89 -8.27
C ASN A 97 -2.68 -10.42 -8.35
N ASN A 98 -3.71 -11.09 -8.85
CA ASN A 98 -3.65 -12.51 -9.17
C ASN A 98 -3.61 -12.69 -10.68
N ARG A 99 -2.42 -12.93 -11.22
CA ARG A 99 -2.16 -13.04 -12.67
C ARG A 99 -2.96 -14.14 -13.36
N LYS A 100 -3.34 -15.19 -12.65
CA LYS A 100 -4.17 -16.28 -13.19
C LYS A 100 -5.64 -15.89 -13.33
N LYS A 101 -6.04 -14.75 -12.77
CA LYS A 101 -7.41 -14.26 -12.70
C LYS A 101 -7.53 -12.82 -13.16
N VAL A 102 -6.68 -12.41 -14.12
CA VAL A 102 -6.76 -11.09 -14.76
C VAL A 102 -8.16 -10.86 -15.32
N GLY A 103 -8.69 -9.65 -15.12
CA GLY A 103 -10.06 -9.31 -15.49
C GLY A 103 -11.12 -9.68 -14.43
N THR A 104 -10.72 -10.25 -13.31
CA THR A 104 -11.60 -10.52 -12.16
C THR A 104 -11.26 -9.63 -10.97
N SER A 105 -12.14 -9.59 -9.96
CA SER A 105 -11.94 -8.88 -8.69
C SER A 105 -10.66 -9.27 -7.94
N ASN A 106 -10.07 -10.42 -8.25
CA ASN A 106 -8.79 -10.86 -7.68
C ASN A 106 -7.57 -10.20 -8.33
N SER A 107 -7.74 -9.28 -9.28
CA SER A 107 -6.64 -8.71 -10.06
C SER A 107 -6.81 -7.23 -10.35
N TYR A 108 -7.50 -6.49 -9.51
CA TYR A 108 -7.75 -5.06 -9.72
C TYR A 108 -6.47 -4.24 -9.89
N PHE A 109 -5.38 -4.61 -9.20
CA PHE A 109 -4.10 -3.89 -9.29
C PHE A 109 -3.08 -4.54 -10.24
N HIS A 110 -3.49 -5.50 -11.07
CA HIS A 110 -2.59 -6.14 -12.03
C HIS A 110 -1.90 -5.10 -12.95
N ASN A 111 -2.66 -4.15 -13.47
CA ASN A 111 -2.15 -3.18 -14.44
C ASN A 111 -1.18 -2.15 -13.83
N LEU A 112 -0.99 -2.09 -12.52
CA LEU A 112 0.10 -1.32 -11.91
C LEU A 112 1.48 -1.81 -12.39
N HIS A 113 1.61 -3.08 -12.74
CA HIS A 113 2.83 -3.62 -13.34
C HIS A 113 3.06 -3.15 -14.77
N HIS A 114 1.99 -2.85 -15.52
CA HIS A 114 2.13 -2.22 -16.85
C HIS A 114 2.63 -0.79 -16.71
N ILE A 115 2.13 -0.02 -15.73
CA ILE A 115 2.62 1.32 -15.42
C ILE A 115 4.10 1.26 -14.99
N GLN A 116 4.45 0.34 -14.08
CA GLN A 116 5.83 0.10 -13.65
C GLN A 116 6.74 -0.17 -14.84
N ASN A 117 6.38 -1.12 -15.71
CA ASN A 117 7.17 -1.50 -16.88
C ASN A 117 7.30 -0.34 -17.87
N ALA A 118 6.22 0.40 -18.14
CA ALA A 118 6.26 1.56 -19.03
C ALA A 118 7.21 2.65 -18.52
N ILE A 119 7.18 2.97 -17.23
CA ILE A 119 8.09 3.95 -16.60
C ILE A 119 9.55 3.46 -16.67
N LEU A 120 9.78 2.14 -16.59
CA LEU A 120 11.11 1.52 -16.74
C LEU A 120 11.54 1.38 -18.22
N GLY A 121 10.77 1.91 -19.18
CA GLY A 121 11.08 1.85 -20.61
C GLY A 121 10.86 0.49 -21.26
N LYS A 122 10.12 -0.42 -20.62
CA LYS A 122 9.79 -1.74 -21.17
C LYS A 122 8.55 -1.65 -22.06
N SER A 123 8.61 -2.27 -23.24
CA SER A 123 7.49 -2.28 -24.18
C SER A 123 6.38 -3.27 -23.83
N SER A 124 6.69 -4.30 -23.04
CA SER A 124 5.74 -5.35 -22.67
C SER A 124 5.96 -5.88 -21.27
N CYS A 125 4.90 -6.41 -20.70
CA CYS A 125 4.94 -7.17 -19.45
C CYS A 125 5.55 -8.55 -19.68
N GLU A 126 6.60 -8.90 -18.97
CA GLU A 126 7.28 -10.20 -19.13
C GLU A 126 6.36 -11.39 -18.86
N LYS A 127 5.46 -11.26 -17.92
CA LYS A 127 4.60 -12.35 -17.45
C LYS A 127 3.30 -12.49 -18.24
N CYS A 128 2.57 -11.40 -18.47
CA CYS A 128 1.30 -11.45 -19.20
C CYS A 128 1.46 -11.23 -20.70
N LYS A 129 2.67 -10.88 -21.19
CA LYS A 129 2.98 -10.58 -22.60
C LYS A 129 2.18 -9.42 -23.19
N ALA A 130 1.40 -8.71 -22.37
CA ALA A 130 0.65 -7.54 -22.81
C ALA A 130 1.57 -6.34 -23.06
N SER A 131 1.17 -5.49 -24.00
CA SER A 131 1.87 -4.23 -24.27
C SER A 131 1.79 -3.31 -23.06
N CYS A 132 2.91 -2.65 -22.74
CA CYS A 132 2.97 -1.56 -21.77
C CYS A 132 2.96 -0.17 -22.44
N SER A 133 2.88 -0.12 -23.78
CA SER A 133 2.75 1.16 -24.50
C SER A 133 1.41 1.81 -24.16
N GLY A 134 1.42 3.14 -23.97
CA GLY A 134 0.22 3.90 -23.59
C GLY A 134 -0.03 4.00 -22.10
N TYR A 135 0.69 3.25 -21.27
CA TYR A 135 0.67 3.47 -19.83
C TYR A 135 1.62 4.62 -19.46
N GLY A 136 1.14 5.52 -18.60
CA GLY A 136 1.89 6.69 -18.13
C GLY A 136 1.91 6.78 -16.62
N LYS A 137 2.38 7.91 -16.11
CA LYS A 137 2.48 8.16 -14.65
C LYS A 137 1.17 8.60 -14.02
N SER A 138 0.19 9.04 -14.82
CA SER A 138 -1.07 9.60 -14.30
C SER A 138 -2.04 8.50 -13.91
N ILE A 139 -2.60 8.62 -12.70
CA ILE A 139 -3.68 7.78 -12.17
C ILE A 139 -4.79 8.70 -11.67
N SER A 140 -6.04 8.39 -12.02
CA SER A 140 -7.20 9.09 -11.49
C SER A 140 -7.70 8.38 -10.25
N ALA A 141 -7.84 9.12 -9.15
CA ALA A 141 -8.45 8.60 -7.93
C ALA A 141 -9.23 9.72 -7.24
N SER A 142 -10.50 9.47 -6.94
CA SER A 142 -11.29 10.37 -6.09
C SER A 142 -10.99 10.02 -4.64
N TRP A 143 -10.20 10.87 -3.98
CA TRP A 143 -9.80 10.70 -2.60
C TRP A 143 -9.65 12.06 -1.93
N GLU A 144 -10.55 12.37 -0.98
CA GLU A 144 -10.49 13.59 -0.15
C GLU A 144 -10.28 14.88 -0.95
N GLY A 145 -11.09 15.08 -1.98
CA GLY A 145 -11.05 16.26 -2.82
C GLY A 145 -9.99 16.25 -3.92
N SER A 146 -9.05 15.33 -3.91
CA SER A 146 -8.09 15.14 -5.00
C SER A 146 -8.64 14.17 -6.03
N SER A 147 -8.47 14.48 -7.33
CA SER A 147 -8.95 13.65 -8.44
C SER A 147 -7.85 13.18 -9.37
N SER A 148 -6.71 13.86 -9.39
CA SER A 148 -5.57 13.56 -10.25
C SER A 148 -4.32 13.25 -9.42
N TRP A 149 -3.64 12.19 -9.79
CA TRP A 149 -2.46 11.70 -9.07
C TRP A 149 -1.38 11.32 -10.06
N GLU A 150 -0.14 11.51 -9.69
CA GLU A 150 1.02 11.12 -10.48
C GLU A 150 1.89 10.12 -9.72
N VAL A 151 2.35 9.08 -10.39
CA VAL A 151 3.35 8.15 -9.84
C VAL A 151 4.66 8.90 -9.66
N VAL A 152 5.13 9.00 -8.42
CA VAL A 152 6.38 9.71 -8.07
C VAL A 152 7.48 8.76 -7.62
N ALA A 153 7.15 7.55 -7.18
CA ALA A 153 8.13 6.52 -6.88
C ALA A 153 7.48 5.13 -6.91
N PHE A 154 8.27 4.11 -7.15
CA PHE A 154 7.89 2.73 -6.88
C PHE A 154 9.12 1.86 -6.65
N PHE A 155 8.91 0.75 -5.97
CA PHE A 155 9.88 -0.33 -5.82
C PHE A 155 9.16 -1.67 -5.66
N GLU A 156 9.76 -2.72 -6.18
CA GLU A 156 9.25 -4.08 -6.04
C GLU A 156 10.20 -4.92 -5.19
N VAL A 157 9.68 -5.41 -4.08
CA VAL A 157 10.41 -6.27 -3.15
C VAL A 157 10.29 -7.72 -3.62
N PRO A 158 11.40 -8.40 -3.91
CA PRO A 158 11.38 -9.79 -4.33
C PRO A 158 10.97 -10.73 -3.20
N LYS A 159 10.68 -11.97 -3.56
CA LYS A 159 10.34 -13.06 -2.64
C LYS A 159 11.54 -13.43 -1.74
N ASN A 160 11.74 -12.68 -0.66
CA ASN A 160 12.74 -13.03 0.35
C ASN A 160 12.29 -12.62 1.76
N LYS A 161 13.13 -12.89 2.77
CA LYS A 161 12.80 -12.60 4.18
C LYS A 161 12.66 -11.10 4.50
N ALA A 162 13.28 -10.22 3.71
CA ALA A 162 13.23 -8.76 3.92
C ALA A 162 11.82 -8.18 3.73
N TYR A 163 10.99 -8.80 2.93
CA TYR A 163 9.60 -8.44 2.74
C TYR A 163 8.81 -8.28 4.04
N LYS A 164 9.03 -9.15 5.03
CA LYS A 164 8.26 -9.15 6.29
C LYS A 164 8.41 -7.86 7.10
N ASN A 165 9.52 -7.16 6.93
CA ASN A 165 9.80 -5.91 7.65
C ASN A 165 9.33 -4.67 6.88
N ILE A 166 9.32 -4.73 5.55
CA ILE A 166 8.99 -3.59 4.70
C ILE A 166 7.48 -3.32 4.68
N LEU A 167 6.67 -4.37 4.59
CA LEU A 167 5.23 -4.20 4.48
C LEU A 167 4.61 -3.54 5.72
N PRO A 168 4.93 -3.93 6.97
CA PRO A 168 4.46 -3.19 8.14
C PRO A 168 4.84 -1.72 8.10
N GLN A 169 6.05 -1.40 7.69
CA GLN A 169 6.51 -0.02 7.61
C GLN A 169 5.73 0.79 6.56
N MET A 170 5.54 0.25 5.37
CA MET A 170 4.83 0.95 4.31
C MET A 170 3.32 1.02 4.54
N ALA A 171 2.74 0.03 5.22
CA ALA A 171 1.31 -0.03 5.51
C ALA A 171 0.87 0.79 6.73
N GLN A 172 1.80 1.25 7.55
CA GLN A 172 1.54 1.96 8.81
C GLN A 172 2.26 3.32 8.85
N PRO A 173 1.93 4.26 7.93
CA PRO A 173 2.59 5.56 7.85
C PRO A 173 2.46 6.39 9.14
N TRP A 174 1.45 6.15 9.97
CA TRP A 174 1.24 6.86 11.24
C TRP A 174 2.36 6.68 12.28
N ASN A 175 3.26 5.73 12.08
CA ASN A 175 4.44 5.53 12.93
C ASN A 175 5.62 6.44 12.55
N TYR A 176 5.46 7.30 11.53
CA TYR A 176 6.54 8.10 10.95
C TYR A 176 6.09 9.55 10.75
N THR A 177 7.06 10.43 10.60
CA THR A 177 6.84 11.73 9.96
C THR A 177 6.85 11.57 8.44
N THR A 178 6.34 12.56 7.70
CA THR A 178 6.37 12.52 6.22
C THR A 178 7.79 12.34 5.71
N SER A 179 8.72 13.13 6.23
CA SER A 179 10.15 13.05 5.84
C SER A 179 10.74 11.67 6.08
N GLN A 180 10.48 11.05 7.24
CA GLN A 180 10.95 9.70 7.54
C GLN A 180 10.35 8.65 6.61
N TYR A 181 9.06 8.76 6.31
CA TYR A 181 8.39 7.84 5.40
C TYR A 181 8.92 7.95 3.97
N LEU A 182 9.03 9.17 3.45
CA LEU A 182 9.57 9.42 2.11
C LEU A 182 11.05 9.03 1.99
N SER A 183 11.85 9.27 3.03
CA SER A 183 13.24 8.81 3.10
C SER A 183 13.34 7.28 3.06
N SER A 184 12.42 6.58 3.73
CA SER A 184 12.34 5.11 3.66
C SER A 184 11.97 4.63 2.25
N VAL A 185 11.02 5.30 1.58
CA VAL A 185 10.67 5.00 0.18
C VAL A 185 11.90 5.17 -0.72
N ALA A 186 12.61 6.31 -0.61
CA ALA A 186 13.82 6.56 -1.40
C ALA A 186 14.92 5.51 -1.13
N SER A 187 15.10 5.10 0.11
CA SER A 187 16.05 4.03 0.48
C SER A 187 15.69 2.70 -0.17
N TYR A 188 14.40 2.32 -0.18
CA TYR A 188 13.96 1.08 -0.84
C TYR A 188 14.06 1.16 -2.36
N VAL A 189 13.79 2.32 -2.97
CA VAL A 189 14.05 2.54 -4.41
C VAL A 189 15.50 2.23 -4.75
N ASN A 190 16.45 2.72 -3.95
CA ASN A 190 17.88 2.45 -4.15
C ASN A 190 18.23 0.98 -3.91
N THR A 191 17.66 0.37 -2.86
CA THR A 191 17.92 -1.04 -2.50
C THR A 191 17.44 -2.02 -3.58
N PHE A 192 16.30 -1.74 -4.22
CA PHE A 192 15.66 -2.59 -5.22
C PHE A 192 15.80 -2.03 -6.64
N SER A 193 16.95 -1.46 -6.98
CA SER A 193 17.22 -0.66 -8.18
C SER A 193 16.83 -1.31 -9.52
N GLY A 194 16.78 -2.64 -9.62
CA GLY A 194 16.38 -3.33 -10.85
C GLY A 194 14.88 -3.26 -11.20
N LYS A 195 14.03 -2.90 -10.24
CA LYS A 195 12.56 -2.84 -10.37
C LYS A 195 11.99 -1.64 -9.61
N SER A 196 12.70 -0.55 -9.63
CA SER A 196 12.35 0.67 -8.91
C SER A 196 12.61 1.91 -9.72
N TRP A 197 11.94 2.98 -9.36
CA TRP A 197 12.13 4.30 -9.94
C TRP A 197 11.60 5.36 -8.96
N ALA A 198 12.20 6.55 -8.96
CA ALA A 198 11.67 7.70 -8.26
C ALA A 198 11.97 9.02 -8.98
N ASN A 199 11.00 9.94 -8.92
CA ASN A 199 11.20 11.36 -9.13
C ASN A 199 11.47 12.00 -7.75
N THR A 200 12.73 12.08 -7.37
CA THR A 200 13.11 12.55 -6.03
C THR A 200 12.72 13.99 -5.74
N SER A 201 12.65 14.85 -6.76
CA SER A 201 12.21 16.25 -6.61
C SER A 201 10.71 16.37 -6.29
N ALA A 202 9.91 15.33 -6.56
CA ALA A 202 8.50 15.30 -6.22
C ALA A 202 8.23 14.85 -4.78
N LEU A 203 9.23 14.26 -4.09
CA LEU A 203 9.10 13.79 -2.71
C LEU A 203 9.30 14.96 -1.73
N THR A 204 8.21 15.63 -1.37
CA THR A 204 8.22 16.83 -0.52
C THR A 204 7.35 16.64 0.71
N ASP A 205 7.77 17.17 1.86
CA ASP A 205 7.09 16.96 3.15
C ASP A 205 5.67 17.51 3.23
N ASN A 206 5.31 18.46 2.37
CA ASN A 206 3.98 19.05 2.30
C ASN A 206 3.07 18.44 1.23
N GLY A 207 3.51 17.36 0.57
CA GLY A 207 2.71 16.65 -0.42
C GLY A 207 1.62 15.81 0.21
N LYS A 208 0.51 15.60 -0.55
CA LYS A 208 -0.49 14.58 -0.24
C LYS A 208 -0.19 13.34 -1.08
N TYR A 209 -0.13 12.19 -0.43
CA TYR A 209 0.34 10.96 -1.06
C TYR A 209 -0.65 9.81 -0.95
N MET A 210 -0.55 8.88 -1.88
CA MET A 210 -1.24 7.58 -1.82
C MET A 210 -0.25 6.47 -2.16
N MET A 211 -0.01 5.56 -1.21
CA MET A 211 0.81 4.37 -1.42
C MET A 211 -0.08 3.22 -1.87
N LEU A 212 0.06 2.80 -3.12
CA LEU A 212 -0.60 1.61 -3.64
C LEU A 212 0.26 0.37 -3.35
N VAL A 213 -0.34 -0.66 -2.78
CA VAL A 213 0.35 -1.90 -2.43
C VAL A 213 -0.35 -3.08 -3.09
N THR A 214 0.40 -3.89 -3.81
CA THR A 214 -0.11 -5.11 -4.45
C THR A 214 0.93 -6.22 -4.47
N CYS A 215 0.54 -7.42 -4.89
CA CYS A 215 1.48 -8.50 -5.11
C CYS A 215 2.41 -8.18 -6.29
N GLY A 216 3.70 -8.50 -6.15
CA GLY A 216 4.72 -8.28 -7.17
C GLY A 216 4.70 -9.36 -8.25
N ASP A 217 5.37 -9.07 -9.36
CA ASP A 217 5.49 -9.96 -10.52
C ASP A 217 6.70 -10.90 -10.47
N SER A 218 7.59 -10.72 -9.50
CA SER A 218 8.83 -11.48 -9.39
C SER A 218 8.66 -12.80 -8.63
N GLY A 219 7.97 -13.78 -9.21
CA GLY A 219 7.90 -15.11 -8.60
C GLY A 219 6.73 -15.97 -9.07
N ASP A 220 6.85 -17.28 -8.94
CA ASP A 220 5.82 -18.23 -9.37
C ASP A 220 4.66 -18.36 -8.36
N ASN A 221 4.89 -17.94 -7.12
CA ASN A 221 3.86 -17.88 -6.07
C ASN A 221 3.72 -16.44 -5.60
N ASP A 222 2.67 -15.80 -6.02
CA ASP A 222 2.35 -14.38 -5.94
C ASP A 222 2.22 -13.78 -4.53
N SER A 223 2.28 -14.60 -3.50
CA SER A 223 1.95 -14.19 -2.15
C SER A 223 3.06 -13.44 -1.40
N ILE A 224 4.28 -13.38 -1.94
CA ILE A 224 5.45 -12.95 -1.17
C ILE A 224 6.16 -11.73 -1.75
N ALA A 225 6.22 -11.58 -3.08
CA ALA A 225 6.70 -10.33 -3.70
C ALA A 225 5.64 -9.24 -3.59
N LYS A 226 6.06 -7.99 -3.38
CA LYS A 226 5.16 -6.83 -3.29
C LYS A 226 5.67 -5.66 -4.12
N LEU A 227 4.75 -5.07 -4.88
CA LEU A 227 4.93 -3.78 -5.51
C LEU A 227 4.36 -2.69 -4.60
N TYR A 228 5.17 -1.68 -4.34
CA TYR A 228 4.81 -0.44 -3.66
C TYR A 228 4.93 0.70 -4.66
N MET A 229 3.84 1.42 -4.90
CA MET A 229 3.79 2.52 -5.87
C MET A 229 3.22 3.76 -5.19
N LEU A 230 4.08 4.77 -5.01
CA LEU A 230 3.71 6.03 -4.38
C LEU A 230 3.21 7.01 -5.41
N LEU A 231 2.02 7.51 -5.19
CA LEU A 231 1.40 8.58 -5.94
C LEU A 231 1.47 9.89 -5.13
N LYS A 232 1.54 11.01 -5.82
CA LYS A 232 1.37 12.35 -5.27
C LYS A 232 0.15 13.01 -5.92
N ALA A 233 -0.67 13.69 -5.14
CA ALA A 233 -1.78 14.48 -5.67
C ALA A 233 -1.23 15.63 -6.53
N VAL A 234 -1.86 15.85 -7.68
CA VAL A 234 -1.53 16.93 -8.62
C VAL A 234 -2.66 17.94 -8.55
N GLY A 235 -2.41 19.12 -7.97
CA GLY A 235 -3.23 20.33 -8.00
C GLY A 235 -4.55 20.23 -7.28
#